data_86c228805d6f90aafaa66f2a325bacd6
#
_entry.id   86c228805d6f90aafaa66f2a325bacd6
#
_cell.length_a   1.000
_cell.length_b   1.000
_cell.length_c   1.000
_cell.angle_alpha   90.00
_cell.angle_beta   90.00
_cell.angle_gamma   90.00
#
_symmetry.space_group_name_H-M   'P 1'
#
loop_
_entity.id
_entity.type
_entity.pdbx_description
1 polymer ?
#
loop_
_entity_poly.entity_id
_entity_poly.type
_entity_poly.pdbx_seq_one_letter_code
_entity_poly.pdbx_strand_id
1 'polypeptide(L)'
;MSDIHFKKHRVFRETEDVIFYDISVEESNASDLVVHTGAAISPPDDCVGAKSFYIHGFQDDYNRVVSGERTFELVNTTWRYPYHIVRLDVHSGALIIPRGTFHRSQSGENGSIVINLSLIHI
;
A
#
# COMPACT_ATOMS: atom_id res chain seq x y z
N MET A 1 15.76 -8.90 31.66
CA MET A 1 15.49 -9.85 30.59
C MET A 1 14.16 -9.53 29.93
N SER A 2 14.19 -9.32 28.66
CA SER A 2 12.94 -9.03 27.96
C SER A 2 12.13 -10.31 27.76
N ASP A 3 10.90 -10.21 28.08
CA ASP A 3 9.94 -11.25 27.84
C ASP A 3 9.22 -11.00 26.52
N ILE A 4 8.27 -11.85 26.21
CA ILE A 4 7.41 -11.63 25.05
C ILE A 4 6.48 -10.47 25.36
N HIS A 5 6.44 -9.50 24.45
CA HIS A 5 5.57 -8.36 24.55
C HIS A 5 4.59 -8.35 23.40
N PHE A 6 3.38 -7.88 23.67
CA PHE A 6 2.38 -7.65 22.64
C PHE A 6 2.19 -6.15 22.47
N LYS A 7 2.39 -5.67 21.27
CA LYS A 7 2.09 -4.29 20.91
C LYS A 7 0.80 -4.27 20.11
N LYS A 8 -0.21 -3.61 20.66
CA LYS A 8 -1.47 -3.45 19.94
C LYS A 8 -1.30 -2.45 18.84
N HIS A 9 -1.64 -2.84 17.62
CA HIS A 9 -1.62 -1.93 16.49
C HIS A 9 -2.91 -1.12 16.45
N ARG A 10 -2.79 0.17 16.19
CA ARG A 10 -3.93 1.06 16.09
C ARG A 10 -4.52 0.97 14.68
N VAL A 11 -5.82 0.75 14.59
CA VAL A 11 -6.55 0.92 13.34
C VAL A 11 -6.77 2.42 13.15
N PHE A 12 -6.16 3.02 12.13
CA PHE A 12 -6.34 4.44 11.90
C PHE A 12 -7.27 4.75 10.73
N ARG A 13 -7.59 3.76 9.93
CA ARG A 13 -8.51 3.89 8.81
C ARG A 13 -9.13 2.55 8.51
N GLU A 14 -10.42 2.56 8.28
CA GLU A 14 -11.15 1.34 7.96
C GLU A 14 -12.28 1.66 7.00
N THR A 15 -12.38 0.86 5.95
CA THR A 15 -13.53 0.84 5.05
C THR A 15 -14.12 -0.57 5.09
N GLU A 16 -15.18 -0.84 4.33
CA GLU A 16 -15.82 -2.16 4.31
C GLU A 16 -14.83 -3.30 4.05
N ASP A 17 -13.92 -3.12 3.09
CA ASP A 17 -13.02 -4.18 2.63
C ASP A 17 -11.54 -3.92 2.93
N VAL A 18 -11.19 -2.81 3.54
CA VAL A 18 -9.79 -2.42 3.75
C VAL A 18 -9.58 -1.91 5.17
N ILE A 19 -8.60 -2.46 5.86
CA ILE A 19 -8.21 -2.02 7.20
C ILE A 19 -6.74 -1.59 7.15
N PHE A 20 -6.47 -0.39 7.69
CA PHE A 20 -5.14 0.17 7.82
C PHE A 20 -4.72 0.16 9.29
N TYR A 21 -3.67 -0.61 9.60
CA TYR A 21 -3.07 -0.64 10.93
C TYR A 21 -1.78 0.16 10.92
N ASP A 22 -1.58 0.98 11.96
CA ASP A 22 -0.32 1.64 12.21
C ASP A 22 0.59 0.68 12.98
N ILE A 23 1.68 0.26 12.38
CA ILE A 23 2.62 -0.70 13.01
C ILE A 23 3.84 -0.03 13.64
N SER A 24 3.98 1.28 13.49
CA SER A 24 4.99 2.11 14.19
C SER A 24 6.42 1.57 14.06
N VAL A 25 6.91 1.47 12.82
CA VAL A 25 8.30 1.11 12.55
C VAL A 25 9.18 2.35 12.75
N GLU A 26 10.24 2.23 13.56
CA GLU A 26 11.07 3.38 13.96
C GLU A 26 11.73 4.13 12.79
N GLU A 27 12.16 3.40 11.77
CA GLU A 27 12.86 3.98 10.63
C GLU A 27 11.93 4.62 9.60
N SER A 28 10.63 4.59 9.84
CA SER A 28 9.63 5.14 8.94
C SER A 28 8.78 6.17 9.68
N ASN A 29 8.48 7.28 9.02
CA ASN A 29 7.58 8.28 9.57
C ASN A 29 6.09 7.90 9.43
N ALA A 30 5.80 6.90 8.59
CA ALA A 30 4.47 6.30 8.50
C ALA A 30 4.65 4.86 8.04
N SER A 31 4.13 3.93 8.82
CA SER A 31 4.24 2.49 8.55
C SER A 31 2.91 1.82 8.78
N ASP A 32 2.42 1.15 7.75
CA ASP A 32 1.08 0.58 7.72
C ASP A 32 1.12 -0.90 7.39
N LEU A 33 0.25 -1.65 8.06
CA LEU A 33 -0.17 -2.96 7.60
C LEU A 33 -1.55 -2.79 7.00
N VAL A 34 -1.68 -3.03 5.71
CA VAL A 34 -2.93 -2.81 4.97
C VAL A 34 -3.54 -4.14 4.58
N VAL A 35 -4.68 -4.45 5.16
CA VAL A 35 -5.39 -5.73 4.94
C VAL A 35 -6.56 -5.49 4.01
N HIS A 36 -6.56 -6.17 2.87
CA HIS A 36 -7.66 -6.20 1.93
C HIS A 36 -8.43 -7.51 2.09
N THR A 37 -9.74 -7.42 2.21
CA THR A 37 -10.64 -8.56 2.20
C THR A 37 -11.15 -8.78 0.78
N GLY A 38 -10.93 -9.99 0.24
CA GLY A 38 -11.34 -10.29 -1.14
C GLY A 38 -10.67 -9.37 -2.16
N ALA A 39 -11.34 -9.13 -3.27
CA ALA A 39 -10.84 -8.32 -4.39
C ALA A 39 -10.97 -6.81 -4.14
N ALA A 40 -10.68 -6.37 -2.93
CA ALA A 40 -10.79 -4.97 -2.54
C ALA A 40 -9.90 -4.05 -3.38
N ILE A 41 -10.37 -2.83 -3.58
CA ILE A 41 -9.68 -1.78 -4.33
C ILE A 41 -9.31 -0.64 -3.37
N SER A 42 -8.10 -0.13 -3.47
CA SER A 42 -7.63 0.98 -2.62
C SER A 42 -6.87 2.02 -3.46
N PRO A 43 -7.31 3.27 -3.49
CA PRO A 43 -8.56 3.77 -2.94
C PRO A 43 -9.77 3.27 -3.72
N PRO A 44 -10.95 3.28 -3.12
CA PRO A 44 -12.16 2.88 -3.84
C PRO A 44 -12.48 3.87 -4.98
N ASP A 45 -13.22 3.40 -5.97
CA ASP A 45 -13.71 4.27 -7.03
C ASP A 45 -14.62 5.34 -6.43
N ASP A 46 -14.73 6.47 -7.11
CA ASP A 46 -15.61 7.53 -6.65
C ASP A 46 -17.11 7.18 -6.88
N CYS A 47 -18.00 8.08 -6.46
CA CYS A 47 -19.44 7.83 -6.52
C CYS A 47 -20.02 7.76 -7.94
N VAL A 48 -19.27 8.19 -8.96
CA VAL A 48 -19.66 8.07 -10.37
C VAL A 48 -18.90 6.95 -11.10
N GLY A 49 -18.15 6.13 -10.37
CA GLY A 49 -17.41 4.98 -10.92
C GLY A 49 -16.07 5.34 -11.53
N ALA A 50 -15.57 6.56 -11.35
CA ALA A 50 -14.25 6.92 -11.81
C ALA A 50 -13.18 6.42 -10.84
N LYS A 51 -12.03 6.01 -11.38
CA LYS A 51 -10.90 5.52 -10.59
C LYS A 51 -10.27 6.64 -9.79
N SER A 52 -10.06 6.40 -8.51
CA SER A 52 -9.33 7.30 -7.62
C SER A 52 -7.91 6.78 -7.39
N PHE A 53 -6.97 7.69 -7.17
CA PHE A 53 -5.56 7.36 -6.97
C PHE A 53 -5.01 8.08 -5.74
N TYR A 54 -4.08 7.44 -5.05
CA TYR A 54 -3.24 8.11 -4.06
C TYR A 54 -2.06 8.77 -4.76
N ILE A 55 -1.55 9.84 -4.16
CA ILE A 55 -0.28 10.46 -4.56
C ILE A 55 0.42 11.03 -3.33
N HIS A 56 1.74 10.86 -3.27
CA HIS A 56 2.57 11.44 -2.22
C HIS A 56 3.60 12.38 -2.87
N GLY A 57 3.63 13.62 -2.40
CA GLY A 57 4.50 14.65 -2.97
C GLY A 57 5.91 14.68 -2.36
N PHE A 58 6.09 14.10 -1.15
CA PHE A 58 7.31 14.28 -0.37
C PHE A 58 7.98 12.99 0.06
N GLN A 59 7.43 11.84 -0.28
CA GLN A 59 7.91 10.55 0.17
C GLN A 59 7.80 9.51 -0.91
N ASP A 60 8.70 8.55 -0.87
CA ASP A 60 8.57 7.33 -1.64
C ASP A 60 7.86 6.29 -0.79
N ASP A 61 7.16 5.35 -1.42
CA ASP A 61 6.45 4.29 -0.73
C ASP A 61 7.09 2.94 -0.99
N TYR A 62 7.44 2.25 0.09
CA TYR A 62 7.87 0.87 0.06
C TYR A 62 6.64 -0.01 0.26
N ASN A 63 6.37 -0.91 -0.68
CA ASN A 63 5.22 -1.81 -0.64
C ASN A 63 5.67 -3.25 -0.80
N ARG A 64 5.32 -4.08 0.16
CA ARG A 64 5.64 -5.51 0.11
C ARG A 64 4.41 -6.33 0.45
N VAL A 65 4.06 -7.27 -0.43
CA VAL A 65 2.99 -8.22 -0.19
C VAL A 65 3.51 -9.33 0.71
N VAL A 66 2.87 -9.53 1.85
CA VAL A 66 3.20 -10.59 2.80
C VAL A 66 2.18 -11.73 2.79
N SER A 67 1.04 -11.53 2.15
CA SER A 67 0.01 -12.57 1.96
C SER A 67 -0.84 -12.20 0.75
N GLY A 68 -1.18 -13.19 -0.06
CA GLY A 68 -2.03 -13.00 -1.23
C GLY A 68 -1.30 -12.33 -2.39
N GLU A 69 -2.07 -11.60 -3.19
CA GLU A 69 -1.53 -10.86 -4.32
C GLU A 69 -2.24 -9.52 -4.48
N ARG A 70 -1.51 -8.55 -4.99
CA ARG A 70 -2.04 -7.21 -5.24
C ARG A 70 -1.47 -6.65 -6.53
N THR A 71 -2.34 -6.11 -7.36
CA THR A 71 -1.97 -5.45 -8.62
C THR A 71 -2.03 -3.95 -8.42
N PHE A 72 -0.93 -3.27 -8.72
CA PHE A 72 -0.81 -1.82 -8.64
C PHE A 72 -0.92 -1.21 -10.03
N GLU A 73 -1.68 -0.13 -10.14
CA GLU A 73 -1.66 0.75 -11.30
C GLU A 73 -0.86 2.00 -10.91
N LEU A 74 0.13 2.34 -11.70
CA LEU A 74 1.04 3.46 -11.47
C LEU A 74 0.96 4.43 -12.64
N VAL A 75 0.83 5.71 -12.33
CA VAL A 75 0.83 6.78 -13.34
C VAL A 75 1.83 7.86 -12.93
N ASN A 76 2.83 8.07 -13.77
CA ASN A 76 3.79 9.16 -13.57
C ASN A 76 4.12 9.77 -14.94
N THR A 77 3.69 11.00 -15.13
CA THR A 77 3.80 11.69 -16.42
C THR A 77 5.23 12.07 -16.80
N THR A 78 6.18 11.99 -15.84
CA THR A 78 7.59 12.25 -16.11
C THR A 78 8.32 11.04 -16.69
N TRP A 79 7.70 9.87 -16.62
CA TRP A 79 8.28 8.64 -17.14
C TRP A 79 8.09 8.53 -18.66
N ARG A 80 9.03 7.84 -19.31
CA ARG A 80 8.93 7.55 -20.76
C ARG A 80 7.64 6.79 -21.09
N TYR A 81 7.29 5.81 -20.25
CA TYR A 81 6.03 5.08 -20.32
C TYR A 81 5.24 5.44 -19.05
N PRO A 82 4.29 6.38 -19.14
CA PRO A 82 3.66 6.94 -17.93
C PRO A 82 2.81 5.97 -17.14
N TYR A 83 2.27 4.93 -17.76
CA TYR A 83 1.33 4.01 -17.11
C TYR A 83 1.94 2.62 -16.99
N HIS A 84 1.93 2.09 -15.77
CA HIS A 84 2.42 0.73 -15.50
C HIS A 84 1.41 -0.02 -14.66
N ILE A 85 1.29 -1.33 -14.94
CA ILE A 85 0.56 -2.28 -14.11
C ILE A 85 1.60 -3.25 -13.54
N VAL A 86 1.65 -3.36 -12.22
CA VAL A 86 2.62 -4.20 -11.52
C VAL A 86 1.88 -5.13 -10.58
N ARG A 87 2.02 -6.44 -10.80
CA ARG A 87 1.44 -7.45 -9.92
C ARG A 87 2.49 -7.89 -8.90
N LEU A 88 2.13 -7.85 -7.62
CA LEU A 88 2.97 -8.29 -6.53
C LEU A 88 2.36 -9.49 -5.82
N ASP A 89 3.21 -10.42 -5.41
CA ASP A 89 2.89 -11.49 -4.50
C ASP A 89 4.00 -11.63 -3.45
N VAL A 90 3.96 -12.68 -2.62
CA VAL A 90 4.94 -12.87 -1.55
C VAL A 90 6.37 -13.08 -2.06
N HIS A 91 6.53 -13.40 -3.33
CA HIS A 91 7.83 -13.67 -3.94
C HIS A 91 8.41 -12.49 -4.71
N SER A 92 7.64 -11.41 -4.87
CA SER A 92 8.02 -10.28 -5.73
C SER A 92 9.08 -9.37 -5.13
N GLY A 93 9.29 -9.44 -3.81
CA GLY A 93 10.07 -8.41 -3.11
C GLY A 93 9.27 -7.14 -2.93
N ALA A 94 9.95 -6.02 -2.75
CA ALA A 94 9.30 -4.74 -2.51
C ALA A 94 9.22 -3.91 -3.78
N LEU A 95 8.07 -3.25 -3.97
CA LEU A 95 7.88 -2.21 -4.98
C LEU A 95 8.10 -0.86 -4.32
N ILE A 96 9.03 -0.08 -4.83
CA ILE A 96 9.23 1.30 -4.39
C ILE A 96 8.48 2.20 -5.37
N ILE A 97 7.48 2.90 -4.86
CA ILE A 97 6.72 3.87 -5.65
C ILE A 97 7.30 5.25 -5.39
N PRO A 98 7.94 5.88 -6.39
CA PRO A 98 8.55 7.19 -6.21
C PRO A 98 7.49 8.26 -5.90
N ARG A 99 7.92 9.28 -5.15
CA ARG A 99 7.08 10.47 -4.93
C ARG A 99 6.62 11.04 -6.27
N GLY A 100 5.44 11.63 -6.29
CA GLY A 100 4.87 12.19 -7.50
C GLY A 100 4.23 11.17 -8.43
N THR A 101 4.12 9.91 -8.01
CA THR A 101 3.48 8.86 -8.77
C THR A 101 2.08 8.62 -8.24
N PHE A 102 1.09 8.69 -9.11
CA PHE A 102 -0.29 8.30 -8.78
C PHE A 102 -0.35 6.78 -8.71
N HIS A 103 -0.98 6.24 -7.67
CA HIS A 103 -1.08 4.80 -7.52
C HIS A 103 -2.41 4.36 -6.92
N ARG A 104 -2.83 3.18 -7.34
CA ARG A 104 -3.97 2.47 -6.78
C ARG A 104 -3.67 0.99 -6.86
N SER A 105 -4.38 0.20 -6.07
CA SER A 105 -4.17 -1.24 -6.06
C SER A 105 -5.47 -2.01 -5.92
N GLN A 106 -5.46 -3.23 -6.42
CA GLN A 106 -6.55 -4.18 -6.29
C GLN A 106 -5.99 -5.54 -5.89
N SER A 107 -6.59 -6.15 -4.90
CA SER A 107 -6.25 -7.50 -4.48
C SER A 107 -6.86 -8.54 -5.41
N GLY A 108 -6.24 -9.72 -5.43
CA GLY A 108 -6.89 -10.91 -5.98
C GLY A 108 -8.10 -11.33 -5.14
N GLU A 109 -8.84 -12.33 -5.60
CA GLU A 109 -10.11 -12.77 -4.98
C GLU A 109 -9.98 -13.16 -3.51
N ASN A 110 -8.82 -13.63 -3.10
CA ASN A 110 -8.55 -14.07 -1.72
C ASN A 110 -8.01 -12.97 -0.81
N GLY A 111 -8.03 -11.73 -1.29
CA GLY A 111 -7.49 -10.61 -0.54
C GLY A 111 -5.97 -10.54 -0.55
N SER A 112 -5.42 -9.62 0.23
CA SER A 112 -3.98 -9.48 0.39
C SER A 112 -3.64 -8.70 1.65
N ILE A 113 -2.41 -8.86 2.10
CA ILE A 113 -1.84 -8.07 3.19
C ILE A 113 -0.55 -7.47 2.68
N VAL A 114 -0.41 -6.16 2.82
CA VAL A 114 0.75 -5.39 2.37
C VAL A 114 1.33 -4.61 3.52
N ILE A 115 2.65 -4.63 3.65
CA ILE A 115 3.37 -3.67 4.48
C ILE A 115 3.73 -2.48 3.61
N ASN A 116 3.30 -1.31 4.04
CA ASN A 116 3.58 -0.04 3.38
C ASN A 116 4.41 0.84 4.31
N LEU A 117 5.59 1.23 3.85
CA LEU A 117 6.48 2.11 4.60
C LEU A 117 6.70 3.39 3.80
N SER A 118 6.53 4.52 4.48
CA SER A 118 6.89 5.81 3.93
C SER A 118 8.39 6.02 4.07
N LEU A 119 9.06 6.30 2.96
CA LEU A 119 10.50 6.54 2.93
C LEU A 119 10.75 8.00 2.59
N ILE A 120 11.35 8.73 3.51
CA ILE A 120 11.79 10.10 3.27
C ILE A 120 13.31 10.08 3.03
N HIS A 121 13.72 10.55 1.87
CA HIS A 121 15.11 10.71 1.54
C HIS A 121 15.60 12.08 2.02
N ILE A 122 16.69 12.04 2.74
CA ILE A 122 17.32 13.25 3.26
C ILE A 122 18.47 13.66 2.32
#